data_32ffd5005a435d8ef7c5a8b4b45f79f7
#
_entry.id   32ffd5005a435d8ef7c5a8b4b45f79f7
#
_cell.length_a   1.000
_cell.length_b   1.000
_cell.length_c   1.000
_cell.angle_alpha   90.00
_cell.angle_beta   90.00
_cell.angle_gamma   90.00
#
_symmetry.space_group_name_H-M   'P 1'
#
loop_
_entity.id
_entity.type
_entity.pdbx_description
1 polymer ?
#
loop_
_entity_poly.entity_id
_entity_poly.type
_entity_poly.pdbx_seq_one_letter_code
_entity_poly.pdbx_strand_id
1 'polypeptide(L)'
;ITGQKPIKKSKQGRFQIVDIVDLLRPITKYARQIVNGNNIPSMVREAFRLAMEERPGAVHLELPEDIAAEDCDDRIFEVVDFRRPDADELTIQRAAKMIENAKMPLLLIGVGANRKRTSRALTEFIEKTGIPFF
;
A
#
# COMPACT_ATOMS: atom_id res chain seq x y z
N ILE A 1 -4.38 11.79 7.27
CA ILE A 1 -3.47 12.72 7.96
C ILE A 1 -4.20 13.30 9.15
N THR A 2 -3.52 13.41 10.31
CA THR A 2 -4.02 14.10 11.51
C THR A 2 -3.04 15.15 11.97
N GLY A 3 -3.53 16.16 12.68
CA GLY A 3 -2.71 17.10 13.43
C GLY A 3 -2.36 16.56 14.82
N GLN A 4 -1.38 17.17 15.45
CA GLN A 4 -0.99 16.97 16.84
C GLN A 4 -0.53 18.30 17.44
N LYS A 5 -0.60 18.43 18.74
CA LYS A 5 0.02 19.55 19.46
C LYS A 5 1.54 19.59 19.22
N PRO A 6 2.17 20.76 19.42
CA PRO A 6 3.62 20.89 19.26
C PRO A 6 4.40 19.86 20.06
N ILE A 7 5.41 19.27 19.44
CA ILE A 7 6.24 18.22 20.05
C ILE A 7 7.63 18.73 20.50
N LYS A 8 8.17 19.78 19.86
CA LYS A 8 9.49 20.35 20.18
C LYS A 8 9.45 21.43 21.26
N LYS A 9 8.31 22.11 21.42
CA LYS A 9 8.17 23.27 22.32
C LYS A 9 7.16 23.05 23.43
N SER A 10 6.94 21.82 23.85
CA SER A 10 5.87 21.47 24.77
C SER A 10 6.12 21.96 26.22
N LYS A 11 5.56 23.11 26.55
CA LYS A 11 5.16 23.43 27.93
C LYS A 11 3.65 23.28 28.15
N GLN A 12 2.95 22.69 27.20
CA GLN A 12 1.50 22.56 27.22
C GLN A 12 1.11 21.37 28.10
N GLY A 13 0.05 21.53 28.91
CA GLY A 13 -0.55 20.44 29.64
C GLY A 13 -1.05 19.33 28.71
N ARG A 14 -1.34 18.16 29.27
CA ARG A 14 -1.74 16.95 28.52
C ARG A 14 -3.10 17.05 27.80
N PHE A 15 -3.72 18.23 27.79
CA PHE A 15 -5.00 18.46 27.13
C PHE A 15 -4.86 18.31 25.61
N GLN A 16 -5.73 17.52 25.01
CA GLN A 16 -5.75 17.21 23.56
C GLN A 16 -4.50 16.48 23.04
N ILE A 17 -3.73 15.83 23.89
CA ILE A 17 -2.64 14.95 23.46
C ILE A 17 -3.14 13.52 23.52
N VAL A 18 -3.20 12.87 22.35
CA VAL A 18 -3.54 11.47 22.18
C VAL A 18 -2.43 10.81 21.38
N ASP A 19 -2.05 9.59 21.74
CA ASP A 19 -1.14 8.79 20.91
C ASP A 19 -1.89 8.25 19.70
N ILE A 20 -2.06 9.10 18.69
CA ILE A 20 -2.80 8.79 17.48
C ILE A 20 -2.06 7.74 16.64
N VAL A 21 -0.74 7.74 16.66
CA VAL A 21 0.07 6.75 15.92
C VAL A 21 -0.21 5.35 16.46
N ASP A 22 -0.16 5.17 17.78
CA ASP A 22 -0.46 3.87 18.38
C ASP A 22 -1.94 3.48 18.25
N LEU A 23 -2.85 4.44 18.33
CA LEU A 23 -4.27 4.22 18.09
C LEU A 23 -4.58 3.69 16.69
N LEU A 24 -3.89 4.19 15.67
CA LEU A 24 -4.14 3.85 14.27
C LEU A 24 -3.25 2.69 13.76
N ARG A 25 -2.23 2.30 14.51
CA ARG A 25 -1.31 1.21 14.13
C ARG A 25 -2.02 -0.10 13.79
N PRO A 26 -3.01 -0.59 14.56
CA PRO A 26 -3.66 -1.88 14.27
C PRO A 26 -4.56 -1.87 13.03
N ILE A 27 -4.97 -0.70 12.55
CA ILE A 27 -5.91 -0.56 11.42
C ILE A 27 -5.29 0.04 10.17
N THR A 28 -3.97 0.31 10.20
CA THR A 28 -3.24 0.87 9.06
C THR A 28 -1.99 0.05 8.75
N LYS A 29 -1.56 0.07 7.49
CA LYS A 29 -0.29 -0.55 7.06
C LYS A 29 0.93 0.22 7.57
N TYR A 30 0.76 1.51 7.79
CA TYR A 30 1.82 2.43 8.16
C TYR A 30 1.22 3.57 8.95
N ALA A 31 1.73 3.80 10.16
CA ALA A 31 1.38 4.93 10.99
C ALA A 31 2.65 5.57 11.55
N ARG A 32 2.87 6.85 11.27
CA ARG A 32 4.07 7.57 11.69
C ARG A 32 3.77 9.02 12.02
N GLN A 33 4.49 9.54 13.02
CA GLN A 33 4.55 10.97 13.33
C GLN A 33 5.72 11.59 12.56
N ILE A 34 5.49 12.75 11.96
CA ILE A 34 6.52 13.57 11.31
C ILE A 34 7.19 14.42 12.40
N VAL A 35 8.48 14.26 12.57
CA VAL A 35 9.25 14.93 13.63
C VAL A 35 10.20 16.02 13.11
N ASN A 36 10.27 16.20 11.79
CA ASN A 36 11.11 17.19 11.12
C ASN A 36 10.50 17.55 9.76
N GLY A 37 10.39 18.86 9.47
CA GLY A 37 9.82 19.35 8.21
C GLY A 37 10.50 18.80 6.96
N ASN A 38 11.84 18.68 6.96
CA ASN A 38 12.60 18.13 5.83
C ASN A 38 12.30 16.66 5.51
N ASN A 39 11.67 15.94 6.44
CA ASN A 39 11.27 14.55 6.21
C ASN A 39 9.88 14.42 5.56
N ILE A 40 9.11 15.51 5.46
CA ILE A 40 7.75 15.47 4.89
C ILE A 40 7.74 14.85 3.49
N PRO A 41 8.57 15.29 2.52
CA PRO A 41 8.51 14.74 1.17
C PRO A 41 8.79 13.24 1.12
N SER A 42 9.78 12.77 1.86
CA SER A 42 10.15 11.35 1.89
C SER A 42 9.09 10.49 2.59
N MET A 43 8.52 10.96 3.69
CA MET A 43 7.48 10.25 4.42
C MET A 43 6.16 10.19 3.65
N VAL A 44 5.79 11.26 2.95
CA VAL A 44 4.62 11.28 2.07
C VAL A 44 4.81 10.27 0.92
N ARG A 45 5.96 10.30 0.25
CA ARG A 45 6.27 9.32 -0.80
C ARG A 45 6.18 7.87 -0.30
N GLU A 46 6.77 7.60 0.87
CA GLU A 46 6.73 6.28 1.49
C GLU A 46 5.31 5.86 1.85
N ALA A 47 4.51 6.77 2.40
CA ALA A 47 3.10 6.51 2.73
C ALA A 47 2.30 6.11 1.48
N PHE A 48 2.41 6.86 0.38
CA PHE A 48 1.74 6.51 -0.88
C PHE A 48 2.25 5.18 -1.46
N ARG A 49 3.55 4.93 -1.41
CA ARG A 49 4.13 3.66 -1.84
C ARG A 49 3.51 2.49 -1.09
N LEU A 50 3.49 2.56 0.24
CA LEU A 50 2.95 1.50 1.10
C LEU A 50 1.43 1.35 0.98
N ALA A 51 0.70 2.47 0.77
CA ALA A 51 -0.74 2.41 0.54
C ALA A 51 -1.11 1.62 -0.72
N MET A 52 -0.29 1.74 -1.76
CA MET A 52 -0.53 1.12 -3.08
C MET A 52 0.10 -0.25 -3.25
N GLU A 53 1.12 -0.57 -2.47
CA GLU A 53 1.78 -1.88 -2.47
C GLU A 53 0.81 -2.99 -2.06
N GLU A 54 1.07 -4.20 -2.51
CA GLU A 54 0.30 -5.39 -2.13
C GLU A 54 0.36 -5.64 -0.61
N ARG A 55 -0.73 -5.82 0.02
CA ARG A 55 -2.13 -5.62 -0.28
C ARG A 55 -2.46 -4.13 -0.06
N PRO A 56 -3.11 -3.41 -0.96
CA PRO A 56 -3.44 -2.00 -0.77
C PRO A 56 -4.24 -1.76 0.51
N GLY A 57 -3.92 -0.67 1.20
CA GLY A 57 -4.59 -0.37 2.46
C GLY A 57 -4.26 1.01 3.01
N ALA A 58 -4.95 1.39 4.06
CA ALA A 58 -4.80 2.69 4.70
C ALA A 58 -3.41 2.91 5.29
N VAL A 59 -2.94 4.14 5.23
CA VAL A 59 -1.73 4.64 5.88
C VAL A 59 -2.05 5.92 6.63
N HIS A 60 -1.26 6.23 7.64
CA HIS A 60 -1.46 7.40 8.48
C HIS A 60 -0.17 8.17 8.70
N LEU A 61 -0.24 9.49 8.56
CA LEU A 61 0.79 10.44 8.93
C LEU A 61 0.21 11.43 9.94
N GLU A 62 0.90 11.61 11.05
CA GLU A 62 0.62 12.63 12.04
C GLU A 62 1.56 13.82 11.82
N LEU A 63 1.00 15.02 11.66
CA LEU A 63 1.74 16.27 11.44
C LEU A 63 1.53 17.18 12.63
N PRO A 64 2.52 17.30 13.55
CA PRO A 64 2.47 18.24 14.66
C PRO A 64 2.49 19.70 14.18
N GLU A 65 1.83 20.57 14.94
CA GLU A 65 1.64 21.98 14.62
C GLU A 65 2.97 22.74 14.44
N ASP A 66 3.94 22.48 15.31
CA ASP A 66 5.26 23.09 15.26
C ASP A 66 6.13 22.58 14.09
N ILE A 67 5.94 21.33 13.70
CA ILE A 67 6.60 20.76 12.52
C ILE A 67 5.99 21.32 11.24
N ALA A 68 4.66 21.51 11.21
CA ALA A 68 3.96 22.11 10.07
C ALA A 68 4.38 23.57 9.82
N ALA A 69 4.88 24.25 10.86
CA ALA A 69 5.37 25.63 10.79
C ALA A 69 6.89 25.75 10.51
N GLU A 70 7.60 24.63 10.34
CA GLU A 70 9.03 24.65 10.03
C GLU A 70 9.29 25.06 8.58
N ASP A 71 10.30 25.87 8.36
CA ASP A 71 10.89 26.01 7.04
C ASP A 71 11.53 24.68 6.63
N CYS A 72 11.21 24.21 5.45
CA CYS A 72 11.76 22.96 4.93
C CYS A 72 12.23 23.12 3.48
N ASP A 73 13.13 22.28 3.06
CA ASP A 73 13.50 22.14 1.67
C ASP A 73 12.27 21.65 0.89
N ASP A 74 11.78 22.45 -0.06
CA ASP A 74 10.59 22.19 -0.87
C ASP A 74 10.82 21.16 -2.00
N ARG A 75 11.87 20.36 -1.88
CA ARG A 75 12.20 19.32 -2.85
C ARG A 75 11.10 18.27 -2.94
N ILE A 76 10.26 18.39 -3.96
CA ILE A 76 9.23 17.40 -4.28
C ILE A 76 9.88 16.26 -5.08
N PHE A 77 9.66 15.03 -4.63
CA PHE A 77 10.10 13.86 -5.39
C PHE A 77 9.16 13.59 -6.56
N GLU A 78 9.71 13.20 -7.70
CA GLU A 78 8.91 12.74 -8.83
C GLU A 78 8.08 11.51 -8.43
N VAL A 79 6.87 11.44 -8.98
CA VAL A 79 6.02 10.27 -8.84
C VAL A 79 6.63 9.13 -9.66
N VAL A 80 7.00 8.06 -8.99
CA VAL A 80 7.48 6.84 -9.65
C VAL A 80 6.34 5.84 -9.70
N ASP A 81 5.95 5.42 -10.90
CA ASP A 81 4.97 4.37 -11.09
C ASP A 81 5.48 3.07 -10.46
N PHE A 82 4.69 2.53 -9.55
CA PHE A 82 5.00 1.26 -8.91
C PHE A 82 4.76 0.12 -9.91
N ARG A 83 5.85 -0.41 -10.45
CA ARG A 83 5.79 -1.57 -11.33
C ARG A 83 5.68 -2.84 -10.49
N ARG A 84 4.62 -3.61 -10.69
CA ARG A 84 4.51 -4.93 -10.09
C ARG A 84 5.49 -5.86 -10.77
N PRO A 85 6.17 -6.75 -10.00
CA PRO A 85 6.99 -7.77 -10.61
C PRO A 85 6.12 -8.70 -11.46
N ASP A 86 6.56 -8.95 -12.67
CA ASP A 86 5.96 -9.96 -13.55
C ASP A 86 6.59 -11.33 -13.24
N ALA A 87 5.82 -12.40 -13.41
CA ALA A 87 6.36 -13.76 -13.31
C ALA A 87 7.34 -14.01 -14.48
N ASP A 88 8.42 -14.73 -14.23
CA ASP A 88 9.34 -15.11 -15.30
C ASP A 88 8.70 -16.12 -16.27
N GLU A 89 9.13 -16.08 -17.51
CA GLU A 89 8.58 -16.89 -18.61
C GLU A 89 8.65 -18.40 -18.32
N LEU A 90 9.74 -18.87 -17.69
CA LEU A 90 9.92 -20.27 -17.36
C LEU A 90 8.89 -20.73 -16.34
N THR A 91 8.59 -19.90 -15.35
CA THR A 91 7.56 -20.18 -14.34
C THR A 91 6.16 -20.24 -14.97
N ILE A 92 5.87 -19.32 -15.91
CA ILE A 92 4.60 -19.31 -16.66
C ILE A 92 4.46 -20.61 -17.49
N GLN A 93 5.50 -21.00 -18.21
CA GLN A 93 5.49 -22.24 -19.00
C GLN A 93 5.32 -23.50 -18.14
N ARG A 94 5.95 -23.54 -16.96
CA ARG A 94 5.76 -24.65 -16.01
C ARG A 94 4.30 -24.72 -15.52
N ALA A 95 3.72 -23.58 -15.15
CA ALA A 95 2.32 -23.51 -14.74
C ALA A 95 1.36 -23.99 -15.87
N ALA A 96 1.59 -23.54 -17.09
CA ALA A 96 0.81 -23.99 -18.26
C ALA A 96 0.88 -25.52 -18.45
N LYS A 97 2.08 -26.10 -18.40
CA LYS A 97 2.26 -27.56 -18.49
C LYS A 97 1.58 -28.31 -17.34
N MET A 98 1.59 -27.77 -16.14
CA MET A 98 0.88 -28.38 -15.01
C MET A 98 -0.63 -28.41 -15.26
N ILE A 99 -1.19 -27.34 -15.80
CA ILE A 99 -2.61 -27.24 -16.13
C ILE A 99 -2.96 -28.20 -17.27
N GLU A 100 -2.17 -28.24 -18.33
CA GLU A 100 -2.38 -29.13 -19.50
C GLU A 100 -2.36 -30.63 -19.10
N ASN A 101 -1.51 -31.00 -18.16
CA ASN A 101 -1.41 -32.39 -17.70
C ASN A 101 -2.36 -32.74 -16.56
N ALA A 102 -3.13 -31.80 -16.03
CA ALA A 102 -4.04 -32.04 -14.94
C ALA A 102 -5.30 -32.81 -15.42
N LYS A 103 -5.66 -33.87 -14.72
CA LYS A 103 -6.86 -34.66 -15.03
C LYS A 103 -8.15 -33.98 -14.61
N MET A 104 -8.11 -33.22 -13.53
CA MET A 104 -9.27 -32.53 -12.95
C MET A 104 -8.82 -31.16 -12.43
N PRO A 105 -8.48 -30.20 -13.31
CA PRO A 105 -8.09 -28.88 -12.88
C PRO A 105 -9.27 -28.12 -12.28
N LEU A 106 -9.04 -27.41 -11.20
CA LEU A 106 -9.98 -26.49 -10.56
C LEU A 106 -9.31 -25.17 -10.27
N LEU A 107 -9.95 -24.07 -10.64
CA LEU A 107 -9.44 -22.73 -10.40
C LEU A 107 -10.09 -22.12 -9.15
N LEU A 108 -9.29 -21.89 -8.11
CA LEU A 108 -9.72 -21.19 -6.91
C LEU A 108 -9.40 -19.70 -7.04
N ILE A 109 -10.43 -18.84 -7.06
CA ILE A 109 -10.30 -17.42 -7.32
C ILE A 109 -10.48 -16.62 -6.03
N GLY A 110 -9.37 -16.06 -5.53
CA GLY A 110 -9.39 -15.17 -4.38
C GLY A 110 -9.73 -13.71 -4.74
N VAL A 111 -10.04 -12.89 -3.74
CA VAL A 111 -10.39 -11.47 -3.88
C VAL A 111 -9.32 -10.65 -4.61
N GLY A 112 -8.06 -11.06 -4.57
CA GLY A 112 -6.96 -10.41 -5.29
C GLY A 112 -7.08 -10.48 -6.81
N ALA A 113 -7.84 -11.42 -7.34
CA ALA A 113 -8.11 -11.56 -8.76
C ALA A 113 -9.25 -10.64 -9.27
N ASN A 114 -10.02 -10.03 -8.37
CA ASN A 114 -11.12 -9.11 -8.71
C ASN A 114 -10.62 -7.68 -9.02
N ARG A 115 -9.59 -7.58 -9.84
CA ARG A 115 -9.05 -6.30 -10.36
C ARG A 115 -9.32 -6.22 -11.84
N LYS A 116 -9.71 -5.04 -12.34
CA LYS A 116 -10.18 -4.85 -13.72
C LYS A 116 -9.33 -5.56 -14.80
N ARG A 117 -8.00 -5.49 -14.73
CA ARG A 117 -7.12 -6.18 -15.70
C ARG A 117 -7.07 -7.69 -15.46
N THR A 118 -6.94 -8.11 -14.20
CA THR A 118 -6.87 -9.53 -13.82
C THR A 118 -8.20 -10.22 -14.12
N SER A 119 -9.32 -9.59 -13.78
CA SER A 119 -10.66 -10.13 -14.04
C SER A 119 -10.88 -10.40 -15.54
N ARG A 120 -10.50 -9.46 -16.41
CA ARG A 120 -10.61 -9.65 -17.84
C ARG A 120 -9.77 -10.82 -18.34
N ALA A 121 -8.47 -10.84 -18.00
CA ALA A 121 -7.57 -11.92 -18.41
C ALA A 121 -8.01 -13.29 -17.87
N LEU A 122 -8.55 -13.31 -16.65
CA LEU A 122 -9.10 -14.52 -16.03
C LEU A 122 -10.35 -15.02 -16.75
N THR A 123 -11.26 -14.14 -17.14
CA THR A 123 -12.43 -14.49 -17.94
C THR A 123 -12.01 -15.11 -19.28
N GLU A 124 -11.12 -14.45 -20.01
CA GLU A 124 -10.57 -14.95 -21.27
C GLU A 124 -9.90 -16.33 -21.10
N PHE A 125 -9.19 -16.54 -20.01
CA PHE A 125 -8.54 -17.81 -19.68
C PHE A 125 -9.58 -18.92 -19.41
N ILE A 126 -10.61 -18.64 -18.61
CA ILE A 126 -11.67 -19.60 -18.27
C ILE A 126 -12.48 -19.98 -19.53
N GLU A 127 -12.86 -18.99 -20.33
CA GLU A 127 -13.58 -19.22 -21.59
C GLU A 127 -12.77 -20.08 -22.57
N LYS A 128 -11.47 -19.87 -22.64
CA LYS A 128 -10.55 -20.62 -23.52
C LYS A 128 -10.30 -22.03 -23.04
N THR A 129 -10.20 -22.25 -21.73
CA THR A 129 -9.79 -23.56 -21.16
C THR A 129 -10.96 -24.42 -20.72
N GLY A 130 -12.09 -23.83 -20.42
CA GLY A 130 -13.25 -24.55 -19.85
C GLY A 130 -13.03 -25.09 -18.43
N ILE A 131 -11.98 -24.63 -17.74
CA ILE A 131 -11.67 -25.09 -16.38
C ILE A 131 -12.74 -24.60 -15.42
N PRO A 132 -13.36 -25.49 -14.61
CA PRO A 132 -14.29 -25.05 -13.58
C PRO A 132 -13.60 -24.16 -12.54
N PHE A 133 -14.32 -23.19 -12.02
CA PHE A 133 -13.80 -22.22 -11.05
C PHE A 133 -14.73 -22.05 -9.86
N PHE A 134 -14.16 -21.57 -8.78
CA PHE A 134 -14.84 -21.33 -7.51
C PHE A 134 -14.34 -20.03 -6.85
#